data_25bb51b6682e70c7d03054ee552628b1
#
_entry.id   25bb51b6682e70c7d03054ee552628b1
#
_cell.length_a   1.000
_cell.length_b   1.000
_cell.length_c   1.000
_cell.angle_alpha   90.00
_cell.angle_beta   90.00
_cell.angle_gamma   90.00
#
_symmetry.space_group_name_H-M   'P 1'
#
loop_
_entity.id
_entity.type
_entity.pdbx_description
1 polymer ?
#
loop_
_entity_poly.entity_id
_entity_poly.type
_entity_poly.pdbx_seq_one_letter_code
_entity_poly.pdbx_strand_id
1 'polypeptide(L)'
;MSEKKAAVIIGAGDATGGAVAKRFAREGYVACVTRRNEEKLAPLLDEIRAAGGEARGFGSDARKEEDVVSLFETVEREVGPVEVFVFNIGANVNFPITEMTERVYRKVWEMAAYAGFLTGREAARVMVPRGRGTMIFTGATASLRGGSGFAAFAGAKFALRALAQSMAR
;
A
#
# COMPACT_ATOMS: atom_id res chain seq x y z
N MET A 1 -12.63 -27.11 0.52
CA MET A 1 -11.59 -26.14 0.08
C MET A 1 -11.72 -24.97 1.03
N SER A 2 -10.63 -24.56 1.69
CA SER A 2 -10.66 -23.34 2.53
C SER A 2 -10.92 -22.13 1.64
N GLU A 3 -11.73 -21.19 2.12
CA GLU A 3 -11.98 -19.91 1.46
C GLU A 3 -10.65 -19.19 1.23
N LYS A 4 -10.38 -18.77 -0.02
CA LYS A 4 -9.17 -18.03 -0.35
C LYS A 4 -9.25 -16.65 0.31
N LYS A 5 -8.16 -16.23 0.94
CA LYS A 5 -8.03 -14.94 1.63
C LYS A 5 -7.05 -14.07 0.86
N ALA A 6 -7.40 -12.81 0.66
CA ALA A 6 -6.56 -11.87 -0.06
C ALA A 6 -5.68 -11.06 0.90
N ALA A 7 -4.42 -10.86 0.51
CA ALA A 7 -3.53 -9.84 1.06
C ALA A 7 -3.31 -8.77 -0.03
N VAL A 8 -3.80 -7.56 0.19
CA VAL A 8 -3.63 -6.43 -0.75
C VAL A 8 -2.39 -5.63 -0.39
N ILE A 9 -1.42 -5.55 -1.29
CA ILE A 9 -0.15 -4.84 -1.10
C ILE A 9 -0.10 -3.64 -2.07
N ILE A 10 -0.29 -2.45 -1.54
CA ILE A 10 -0.20 -1.20 -2.29
C ILE A 10 1.27 -0.75 -2.36
N GLY A 11 1.81 -0.66 -3.58
CA GLY A 11 3.20 -0.34 -3.81
C GLY A 11 4.13 -1.55 -3.70
N ALA A 12 3.79 -2.62 -4.41
CA ALA A 12 4.62 -3.82 -4.52
C ALA A 12 5.79 -3.61 -5.49
N GLY A 13 6.82 -2.93 -5.01
CA GLY A 13 8.10 -2.79 -5.72
C GLY A 13 9.03 -3.99 -5.51
N ASP A 14 10.22 -3.91 -6.12
CA ASP A 14 11.20 -5.00 -6.13
C ASP A 14 11.90 -5.22 -4.77
N ALA A 15 11.70 -4.31 -3.82
CA ALA A 15 12.25 -4.39 -2.46
C ALA A 15 11.16 -4.80 -1.44
N THR A 16 10.87 -3.94 -0.47
CA THR A 16 10.00 -4.24 0.68
C THR A 16 8.62 -4.76 0.27
N GLY A 17 7.94 -4.09 -0.66
CA GLY A 17 6.58 -4.50 -1.07
C GLY A 17 6.54 -5.88 -1.71
N GLY A 18 7.54 -6.22 -2.55
CA GLY A 18 7.67 -7.55 -3.13
C GLY A 18 7.99 -8.62 -2.08
N ALA A 19 8.88 -8.31 -1.12
CA ALA A 19 9.20 -9.23 -0.03
C ALA A 19 7.98 -9.52 0.85
N VAL A 20 7.17 -8.50 1.14
CA VAL A 20 5.91 -8.64 1.88
C VAL A 20 4.92 -9.52 1.11
N ALA A 21 4.76 -9.30 -0.20
CA ALA A 21 3.88 -10.11 -1.04
C ALA A 21 4.28 -11.58 -1.03
N LYS A 22 5.57 -11.87 -1.23
CA LYS A 22 6.12 -13.23 -1.14
C LYS A 22 5.87 -13.88 0.21
N ARG A 23 6.00 -13.11 1.30
CA ARG A 23 5.76 -13.64 2.65
C ARG A 23 4.30 -14.04 2.84
N PHE A 24 3.34 -13.17 2.51
CA PHE A 24 1.92 -13.50 2.66
C PHE A 24 1.49 -14.64 1.73
N ALA A 25 2.03 -14.71 0.51
CA ALA A 25 1.76 -15.83 -0.39
C ALA A 25 2.20 -17.19 0.21
N ARG A 26 3.35 -17.25 0.89
CA ARG A 26 3.81 -18.46 1.60
C ARG A 26 2.91 -18.85 2.78
N GLU A 27 2.21 -17.91 3.38
CA GLU A 27 1.24 -18.14 4.46
C GLU A 27 -0.16 -18.52 3.93
N GLY A 28 -0.29 -18.76 2.62
CA GLY A 28 -1.53 -19.22 2.00
C GLY A 28 -2.52 -18.12 1.61
N TYR A 29 -2.10 -16.84 1.65
CA TYR A 29 -2.90 -15.74 1.09
C TYR A 29 -2.70 -15.64 -0.43
N VAL A 30 -3.72 -15.19 -1.15
CA VAL A 30 -3.52 -14.69 -2.50
C VAL A 30 -2.93 -13.28 -2.40
N ALA A 31 -1.68 -13.10 -2.85
CA ALA A 31 -1.01 -11.81 -2.83
C ALA A 31 -1.53 -10.92 -3.97
N CYS A 32 -2.41 -9.98 -3.66
CA CYS A 32 -2.92 -8.98 -4.60
C CYS A 32 -1.99 -7.77 -4.60
N VAL A 33 -1.13 -7.66 -5.60
CA VAL A 33 -0.06 -6.67 -5.68
C VAL A 33 -0.39 -5.56 -6.66
N THR A 34 -0.07 -4.31 -6.31
CA THR A 34 -0.39 -3.16 -7.16
C THR A 34 0.81 -2.33 -7.57
N ARG A 35 0.79 -1.86 -8.81
CA ARG A 35 1.65 -0.80 -9.37
C ARG A 35 0.85 0.01 -10.38
N ARG A 36 1.26 1.26 -10.65
CA ARG A 36 0.67 2.07 -11.72
C ARG A 36 0.85 1.45 -13.12
N ASN A 37 1.98 0.82 -13.36
CA ASN A 37 2.22 0.00 -14.56
C ASN A 37 2.18 -1.47 -14.13
N GLU A 38 1.11 -2.16 -14.52
CA GLU A 38 0.85 -3.55 -14.18
C GLU A 38 1.91 -4.51 -14.76
N GLU A 39 2.40 -4.26 -15.98
CA GLU A 39 3.40 -5.11 -16.64
C GLU A 39 4.67 -5.28 -15.79
N LYS A 40 5.02 -4.25 -15.00
CA LYS A 40 6.16 -4.31 -14.08
C LYS A 40 5.96 -5.23 -12.88
N LEU A 41 4.80 -5.83 -12.74
CA LEU A 41 4.52 -6.82 -11.70
C LEU A 41 4.87 -8.24 -12.16
N ALA A 42 4.99 -8.50 -13.46
CA ALA A 42 5.19 -9.84 -14.01
C ALA A 42 6.34 -10.62 -13.32
N PRO A 43 7.55 -10.08 -13.14
CA PRO A 43 8.62 -10.82 -12.47
C PRO A 43 8.27 -11.24 -11.03
N LEU A 44 7.61 -10.37 -10.27
CA LEU A 44 7.19 -10.68 -8.90
C LEU A 44 6.11 -11.76 -8.87
N LEU A 45 5.15 -11.70 -9.78
CA LEU A 45 4.10 -12.71 -9.90
C LEU A 45 4.67 -14.08 -10.24
N ASP A 46 5.63 -14.13 -11.18
CA ASP A 46 6.29 -15.36 -11.59
C ASP A 46 7.13 -15.96 -10.46
N GLU A 47 7.87 -15.15 -9.72
CA GLU A 47 8.62 -15.61 -8.55
C GLU A 47 7.70 -16.20 -7.46
N ILE A 48 6.55 -15.57 -7.18
CA ILE A 48 5.59 -16.08 -6.20
C ILE A 48 5.00 -17.42 -6.67
N ARG A 49 4.61 -17.53 -7.94
CA ARG A 49 4.07 -18.76 -8.52
C ARG A 49 5.10 -19.89 -8.56
N ALA A 50 6.33 -19.58 -8.96
CA ALA A 50 7.43 -20.56 -8.95
C ALA A 50 7.73 -21.11 -7.54
N ALA A 51 7.47 -20.31 -6.50
CA ALA A 51 7.58 -20.73 -5.10
C ALA A 51 6.31 -21.45 -4.57
N GLY A 52 5.33 -21.77 -5.44
CA GLY A 52 4.09 -22.44 -5.07
C GLY A 52 3.03 -21.55 -4.43
N GLY A 53 3.22 -20.24 -4.41
CA GLY A 53 2.25 -19.27 -3.90
C GLY A 53 1.25 -18.79 -4.96
N GLU A 54 0.19 -18.14 -4.53
CA GLU A 54 -0.78 -17.50 -5.42
C GLU A 54 -0.60 -15.98 -5.39
N ALA A 55 -0.64 -15.35 -6.58
CA ALA A 55 -0.58 -13.89 -6.70
C ALA A 55 -1.36 -13.37 -7.90
N ARG A 56 -1.93 -12.17 -7.76
CA ARG A 56 -2.57 -11.40 -8.85
C ARG A 56 -2.02 -9.98 -8.88
N GLY A 57 -1.74 -9.47 -10.07
CA GLY A 57 -1.30 -8.11 -10.32
C GLY A 57 -2.46 -7.20 -10.69
N PHE A 58 -2.37 -5.94 -10.32
CA PHE A 58 -3.36 -4.92 -10.65
C PHE A 58 -2.66 -3.60 -11.01
N GLY A 59 -3.01 -3.03 -12.16
CA GLY A 59 -2.67 -1.66 -12.52
C GLY A 59 -3.58 -0.69 -11.76
N SER A 60 -3.02 0.07 -10.81
CA SER A 60 -3.80 1.01 -9.98
C SER A 60 -2.95 2.19 -9.53
N ASP A 61 -3.46 3.40 -9.67
CA ASP A 61 -2.87 4.59 -9.07
C ASP A 61 -3.55 4.88 -7.74
N ALA A 62 -2.87 4.56 -6.66
CA ALA A 62 -3.39 4.74 -5.30
C ALA A 62 -3.78 6.19 -4.92
N ARG A 63 -3.49 7.17 -5.79
CA ARG A 63 -3.89 8.57 -5.64
C ARG A 63 -5.25 8.88 -6.29
N LYS A 64 -5.79 7.95 -7.06
CA LYS A 64 -7.08 8.06 -7.73
C LYS A 64 -8.13 7.23 -7.00
N GLU A 65 -9.18 7.90 -6.55
CA GLU A 65 -10.23 7.24 -5.78
C GLU A 65 -10.91 6.13 -6.56
N GLU A 66 -11.24 6.38 -7.83
CA GLU A 66 -11.87 5.40 -8.71
C GLU A 66 -11.03 4.13 -8.93
N ASP A 67 -9.71 4.28 -9.09
CA ASP A 67 -8.79 3.14 -9.24
C ASP A 67 -8.77 2.30 -7.96
N VAL A 68 -8.77 2.97 -6.78
CA VAL A 68 -8.72 2.29 -5.48
C VAL A 68 -10.03 1.57 -5.18
N VAL A 69 -11.17 2.21 -5.40
CA VAL A 69 -12.50 1.58 -5.22
C VAL A 69 -12.61 0.34 -6.10
N SER A 70 -12.32 0.47 -7.40
CA SER A 70 -12.36 -0.64 -8.37
C SER A 70 -11.43 -1.80 -7.97
N LEU A 71 -10.24 -1.50 -7.44
CA LEU A 71 -9.30 -2.51 -6.96
C LEU A 71 -9.93 -3.36 -5.85
N PHE A 72 -10.46 -2.74 -4.80
CA PHE A 72 -11.02 -3.47 -3.66
C PHE A 72 -12.27 -4.26 -4.05
N GLU A 73 -13.17 -3.68 -4.85
CA GLU A 73 -14.34 -4.39 -5.38
C GLU A 73 -13.95 -5.62 -6.20
N THR A 74 -12.93 -5.49 -7.05
CA THR A 74 -12.44 -6.59 -7.88
C THR A 74 -11.80 -7.69 -7.03
N VAL A 75 -10.98 -7.32 -6.05
CA VAL A 75 -10.35 -8.32 -5.16
C VAL A 75 -11.41 -9.07 -4.35
N GLU A 76 -12.36 -8.38 -3.73
CA GLU A 76 -13.45 -9.00 -2.97
C GLU A 76 -14.28 -9.97 -3.82
N ARG A 77 -14.62 -9.58 -5.04
CA ARG A 77 -15.46 -10.37 -5.94
C ARG A 77 -14.73 -11.57 -6.55
N GLU A 78 -13.48 -11.40 -6.97
CA GLU A 78 -12.79 -12.37 -7.83
C GLU A 78 -11.71 -13.18 -7.15
N VAL A 79 -11.22 -12.71 -6.01
CA VAL A 79 -10.14 -13.39 -5.27
C VAL A 79 -10.68 -13.96 -3.95
N GLY A 80 -11.33 -13.12 -3.17
CA GLY A 80 -11.86 -13.46 -1.85
C GLY A 80 -11.69 -12.30 -0.85
N PRO A 81 -12.12 -12.51 0.39
CA PRO A 81 -12.10 -11.47 1.40
C PRO A 81 -10.69 -10.91 1.65
N VAL A 82 -10.58 -9.59 1.65
CA VAL A 82 -9.34 -8.90 2.03
C VAL A 82 -9.16 -9.02 3.54
N GLU A 83 -8.19 -9.83 3.95
CA GLU A 83 -7.86 -10.05 5.36
C GLU A 83 -6.59 -9.31 5.80
N VAL A 84 -5.75 -8.97 4.82
CA VAL A 84 -4.53 -8.19 5.04
C VAL A 84 -4.46 -7.06 4.04
N PHE A 85 -4.19 -5.87 4.55
CA PHE A 85 -3.90 -4.68 3.76
C PHE A 85 -2.53 -4.12 4.16
N VAL A 86 -1.68 -3.85 3.18
CA VAL A 86 -0.36 -3.26 3.39
C VAL A 86 -0.18 -2.05 2.50
N PHE A 87 -0.02 -0.88 3.12
CA PHE A 87 0.37 0.34 2.42
C PHE A 87 1.88 0.53 2.47
N ASN A 88 2.54 0.43 1.32
CA ASN A 88 4.01 0.49 1.22
C ASN A 88 4.49 1.50 0.17
N ILE A 89 3.76 2.59 -0.05
CA ILE A 89 4.24 3.68 -0.90
C ILE A 89 5.15 4.61 -0.10
N GLY A 90 6.34 4.83 -0.64
CA GLY A 90 7.27 5.87 -0.21
C GLY A 90 7.40 6.95 -1.28
N ALA A 91 7.77 8.13 -0.85
CA ALA A 91 8.10 9.26 -1.72
C ALA A 91 9.27 10.04 -1.10
N ASN A 92 10.38 9.32 -0.88
CA ASN A 92 11.57 9.91 -0.25
C ASN A 92 12.27 10.84 -1.24
N VAL A 93 12.29 12.11 -0.91
CA VAL A 93 13.03 13.16 -1.61
C VAL A 93 13.84 13.98 -0.62
N ASN A 94 14.98 14.50 -1.05
CA ASN A 94 15.82 15.36 -0.24
C ASN A 94 15.99 16.70 -0.97
N PHE A 95 15.48 17.79 -0.36
CA PHE A 95 15.61 19.16 -0.82
C PHE A 95 15.73 20.10 0.37
N PRO A 96 16.65 21.07 0.35
CA PRO A 96 16.60 22.19 1.28
C PRO A 96 15.22 22.85 1.28
N ILE A 97 14.73 23.30 2.42
CA ILE A 97 13.38 23.89 2.49
C ILE A 97 13.21 25.11 1.58
N THR A 98 14.28 25.87 1.39
CA THR A 98 14.30 27.05 0.50
C THR A 98 14.23 26.71 -0.99
N GLU A 99 14.54 25.48 -1.36
CA GLU A 99 14.52 24.98 -2.75
C GLU A 99 13.33 24.07 -3.01
N MET A 100 12.57 23.71 -1.96
CA MET A 100 11.41 22.86 -2.06
C MET A 100 10.27 23.56 -2.79
N THR A 101 9.91 23.06 -3.99
CA THR A 101 8.78 23.61 -4.71
C THR A 101 7.45 23.08 -4.18
N GLU A 102 6.38 23.88 -4.31
CA GLU A 102 5.01 23.48 -3.98
C GLU A 102 4.64 22.17 -4.67
N ARG A 103 4.97 22.02 -5.94
CA ARG A 103 4.71 20.82 -6.74
C ARG A 103 5.36 19.57 -6.15
N VAL A 104 6.61 19.64 -5.71
CA VAL A 104 7.31 18.51 -5.10
C VAL A 104 6.68 18.16 -3.76
N TYR A 105 6.43 19.17 -2.91
CA TYR A 105 5.81 18.97 -1.61
C TYR A 105 4.44 18.30 -1.71
N ARG A 106 3.57 18.83 -2.57
CA ARG A 106 2.23 18.28 -2.85
C ARG A 106 2.32 16.83 -3.35
N LYS A 107 3.17 16.56 -4.32
CA LYS A 107 3.32 15.22 -4.89
C LYS A 107 3.78 14.19 -3.87
N VAL A 108 4.69 14.53 -2.99
CA VAL A 108 5.14 13.65 -1.90
C VAL A 108 3.99 13.36 -0.95
N TRP A 109 3.21 14.39 -0.58
CA TRP A 109 2.05 14.25 0.29
C TRP A 109 0.96 13.36 -0.35
N GLU A 110 0.65 13.59 -1.62
CA GLU A 110 -0.32 12.77 -2.37
C GLU A 110 0.09 11.29 -2.41
N MET A 111 1.37 11.01 -2.60
CA MET A 111 1.86 9.63 -2.69
C MET A 111 1.94 8.93 -1.33
N ALA A 112 2.43 9.60 -0.29
CA ALA A 112 2.78 8.96 0.97
C ALA A 112 1.75 9.15 2.10
N ALA A 113 0.80 10.09 1.95
CA ALA A 113 -0.26 10.35 2.92
C ALA A 113 -1.66 10.15 2.32
N TYR A 114 -2.00 10.92 1.28
CA TYR A 114 -3.34 10.88 0.69
C TYR A 114 -3.68 9.52 0.07
N ALA A 115 -2.75 8.90 -0.65
CA ALA A 115 -2.92 7.54 -1.15
C ALA A 115 -3.13 6.53 0.00
N GLY A 116 -2.46 6.74 1.15
CA GLY A 116 -2.67 5.94 2.35
C GLY A 116 -4.08 6.07 2.91
N PHE A 117 -4.64 7.29 2.88
CA PHE A 117 -6.03 7.54 3.26
C PHE A 117 -7.01 6.82 2.33
N LEU A 118 -6.90 7.01 1.02
CA LEU A 118 -7.82 6.38 0.06
C LEU A 118 -7.82 4.86 0.18
N THR A 119 -6.65 4.26 0.15
CA THR A 119 -6.51 2.80 0.20
C THR A 119 -6.86 2.22 1.58
N GLY A 120 -6.50 2.90 2.66
CA GLY A 120 -6.86 2.51 4.02
C GLY A 120 -8.36 2.59 4.27
N ARG A 121 -9.04 3.63 3.75
CA ARG A 121 -10.50 3.76 3.83
C ARG A 121 -11.21 2.58 3.15
N GLU A 122 -10.81 2.21 1.93
CA GLU A 122 -11.44 1.08 1.23
C GLU A 122 -11.14 -0.26 1.93
N ALA A 123 -9.93 -0.45 2.44
CA ALA A 123 -9.63 -1.62 3.27
C ALA A 123 -10.53 -1.67 4.53
N ALA A 124 -10.73 -0.55 5.21
CA ALA A 124 -11.63 -0.47 6.36
C ALA A 124 -13.09 -0.78 5.98
N ARG A 125 -13.57 -0.26 4.84
CA ARG A 125 -14.95 -0.50 4.35
C ARG A 125 -15.26 -1.99 4.19
N VAL A 126 -14.29 -2.79 3.78
CA VAL A 126 -14.50 -4.23 3.59
C VAL A 126 -14.17 -5.05 4.84
N MET A 127 -13.26 -4.60 5.71
CA MET A 127 -12.86 -5.32 6.92
C MET A 127 -13.79 -5.10 8.12
N VAL A 128 -14.20 -3.84 8.35
CA VAL A 128 -15.00 -3.47 9.55
C VAL A 128 -16.34 -4.22 9.63
N PRO A 129 -17.13 -4.35 8.56
CA PRO A 129 -18.38 -5.13 8.62
C PRO A 129 -18.18 -6.60 8.98
N ARG A 130 -17.00 -7.16 8.69
CA ARG A 130 -16.63 -8.54 9.03
C ARG A 130 -16.04 -8.69 10.43
N GLY A 131 -15.73 -7.60 11.09
CA GLY A 131 -15.10 -7.59 12.42
C GLY A 131 -13.71 -8.22 12.45
N ARG A 132 -13.04 -8.34 11.29
CA ARG A 132 -11.70 -8.94 11.18
C ARG A 132 -10.90 -8.36 10.02
N GLY A 133 -9.58 -8.40 10.16
CA GLY A 133 -8.60 -7.96 9.18
C GLY A 133 -7.40 -7.32 9.86
N THR A 134 -6.31 -7.18 9.13
CA THR A 134 -5.10 -6.52 9.62
C THR A 134 -4.65 -5.47 8.62
N MET A 135 -4.44 -4.25 9.10
CA MET A 135 -3.96 -3.12 8.29
C MET A 135 -2.56 -2.72 8.73
N ILE A 136 -1.64 -2.67 7.77
CA ILE A 136 -0.22 -2.34 7.99
C ILE A 136 0.15 -1.13 7.16
N PHE A 137 0.67 -0.09 7.80
CA PHE A 137 1.20 1.10 7.14
C PHE A 137 2.72 1.17 7.32
N THR A 138 3.46 1.16 6.21
CA THR A 138 4.92 1.26 6.26
C THR A 138 5.34 2.67 6.66
N GLY A 139 5.79 2.81 7.89
CA GLY A 139 6.39 4.03 8.42
C GLY A 139 7.84 4.21 7.98
N ALA A 140 8.48 5.17 8.60
CA ALA A 140 9.92 5.46 8.49
C ALA A 140 10.38 6.18 9.76
N THR A 141 11.68 6.37 9.93
CA THR A 141 12.21 7.30 10.96
C THR A 141 11.56 8.69 10.82
N ALA A 142 11.28 9.09 9.57
CA ALA A 142 10.56 10.32 9.24
C ALA A 142 9.09 10.37 9.74
N SER A 143 8.53 9.28 10.23
CA SER A 143 7.23 9.26 10.93
C SER A 143 7.32 9.70 12.39
N LEU A 144 8.54 9.82 12.93
CA LEU A 144 8.82 10.12 14.33
C LEU A 144 9.60 11.42 14.53
N ARG A 145 10.41 11.81 13.54
CA ARG A 145 11.22 13.03 13.59
C ARG A 145 11.47 13.57 12.19
N GLY A 146 11.52 14.90 12.07
CA GLY A 146 12.01 15.57 10.88
C GLY A 146 13.55 15.45 10.75
N GLY A 147 14.04 15.77 9.56
CA GLY A 147 15.46 15.86 9.26
C GLY A 147 15.71 16.94 8.21
N SER A 148 16.93 17.45 8.16
CA SER A 148 17.33 18.44 7.16
C SER A 148 17.11 17.86 5.74
N GLY A 149 16.45 18.62 4.87
CA GLY A 149 16.13 18.22 3.51
C GLY A 149 14.90 17.29 3.36
N PHE A 150 14.30 16.81 4.45
CA PHE A 150 13.20 15.85 4.40
C PHE A 150 11.83 16.41 4.77
N ALA A 151 11.63 17.73 4.68
CA ALA A 151 10.39 18.38 5.10
C ALA A 151 9.13 17.76 4.46
N ALA A 152 9.13 17.53 3.15
CA ALA A 152 7.99 16.91 2.47
C ALA A 152 7.77 15.46 2.91
N PHE A 153 8.83 14.67 2.95
CA PHE A 153 8.75 13.25 3.32
C PHE A 153 8.34 13.07 4.78
N ALA A 154 8.95 13.82 5.69
CA ALA A 154 8.59 13.78 7.10
C ALA A 154 7.15 14.22 7.33
N GLY A 155 6.71 15.34 6.73
CA GLY A 155 5.33 15.80 6.82
C GLY A 155 4.33 14.75 6.39
N ALA A 156 4.56 14.10 5.25
CA ALA A 156 3.70 13.04 4.75
C ALA A 156 3.71 11.77 5.62
N LYS A 157 4.87 11.37 6.16
CA LYS A 157 4.99 10.18 7.03
C LYS A 157 4.42 10.39 8.43
N PHE A 158 4.49 11.62 8.99
CA PHE A 158 3.75 11.98 10.21
C PHE A 158 2.24 11.92 9.97
N ALA A 159 1.76 12.46 8.83
CA ALA A 159 0.34 12.40 8.47
C ALA A 159 -0.15 10.95 8.32
N LEU A 160 0.63 10.09 7.66
CA LEU A 160 0.31 8.66 7.53
C LEU A 160 0.25 7.96 8.89
N ARG A 161 1.16 8.28 9.81
CA ARG A 161 1.13 7.74 11.18
C ARG A 161 -0.11 8.20 11.94
N ALA A 162 -0.45 9.49 11.86
CA ALA A 162 -1.64 10.03 12.51
C ALA A 162 -2.92 9.37 11.98
N LEU A 163 -3.00 9.15 10.65
CA LEU A 163 -4.08 8.40 10.01
C LEU A 163 -4.18 6.98 10.60
N ALA A 164 -3.09 6.24 10.60
CA ALA A 164 -3.08 4.86 11.11
C ALA A 164 -3.51 4.79 12.59
N GLN A 165 -3.09 5.74 13.42
CA GLN A 165 -3.50 5.83 14.82
C GLN A 165 -5.00 6.13 14.98
N SER A 166 -5.56 7.01 14.13
CA SER A 166 -6.99 7.33 14.12
C SER A 166 -7.83 6.13 13.67
N MET A 167 -7.35 5.40 12.66
CA MET A 167 -8.04 4.20 12.16
C MET A 167 -8.01 3.02 13.14
N ALA A 168 -7.08 3.01 14.08
CA ALA A 168 -6.96 1.97 15.10
C ALA A 168 -7.93 2.16 16.30
N ARG A 169 -8.73 3.24 16.33
CA ARG A 169 -9.74 3.53 17.36
C ARG A 169 -11.13 3.10 16.90
#